data_3dd31741e5ecb8044483e511589d3873
#
_entry.id   3dd31741e5ecb8044483e511589d3873
#
_cell.length_a   1.000
_cell.length_b   1.000
_cell.length_c   1.000
_cell.angle_alpha   90.00
_cell.angle_beta   90.00
_cell.angle_gamma   90.00
#
_symmetry.space_group_name_H-M   'P 1'
#
loop_
_entity.id
_entity.type
_entity.pdbx_description
1 polymer ?
#
loop_
_entity_poly.entity_id
_entity_poly.type
_entity_poly.pdbx_seq_one_letter_code
_entity_poly.pdbx_strand_id
1 'polypeptide(L)' 'MIKVWVLFVFLSLPNSPGIKHISEITYSEQECLVKKELKSVFTEQWALKNDIEQFYYEVKCVQTMMFDQYKT' A
#
# COMPACT_ATOMS: atom_id res chain seq x y z
N MET A 1 -21.11 11.31 1.96
CA MET A 1 -20.01 10.40 1.58
C MET A 1 -18.74 11.18 1.33
N ILE A 2 -17.64 10.59 1.68
CA ILE A 2 -16.33 11.22 1.56
C ILE A 2 -15.52 10.44 0.55
N LYS A 3 -14.89 11.15 -0.38
CA LYS A 3 -13.96 10.53 -1.30
C LYS A 3 -12.64 10.26 -0.58
N VAL A 4 -12.18 9.04 -0.67
CA VAL A 4 -10.90 8.66 -0.11
C VAL A 4 -10.12 7.86 -1.14
N TRP A 5 -8.82 7.80 -0.95
CA TRP A 5 -7.94 6.99 -1.77
C TRP A 5 -7.31 5.96 -0.86
N VAL A 6 -7.46 4.70 -1.22
CA VAL A 6 -6.91 3.62 -0.44
C VAL A 6 -5.62 3.17 -1.09
N LEU A 7 -4.57 3.17 -0.31
CA LEU A 7 -3.27 2.70 -0.76
C LEU A 7 -3.16 1.23 -0.39
N PHE A 8 -3.03 0.38 -1.40
CA PHE A 8 -2.86 -1.06 -1.19
C PHE A 8 -1.42 -1.45 -1.48
N VAL A 9 -0.83 -2.20 -0.59
CA VAL A 9 0.51 -2.76 -0.79
C VAL A 9 0.40 -4.27 -0.68
N PHE A 10 0.82 -4.98 -1.72
CA PHE A 10 0.85 -6.43 -1.75
C PHE A 10 2.30 -6.87 -1.87
N LEU A 11 2.69 -7.82 -1.08
CA LEU A 11 4.06 -8.32 -1.08
C LEU A 11 4.05 -9.84 -1.04
N SER A 12 4.79 -10.44 -1.96
CA SER A 12 4.96 -11.88 -2.03
C SER A 12 6.45 -12.20 -1.95
N LEU A 13 6.81 -13.03 -1.01
CA LEU A 13 8.21 -13.43 -0.79
C LEU A 13 8.41 -14.87 -1.23
N PRO A 14 9.61 -15.21 -1.73
CA PRO A 14 9.85 -16.55 -2.26
C PRO A 14 9.81 -17.65 -1.21
N ASN A 15 10.17 -17.33 0.02
CA ASN A 15 10.23 -18.35 1.08
C ASN A 15 9.07 -18.27 2.04
N SER A 16 8.07 -17.50 1.73
CA SER A 16 6.94 -17.30 2.63
C SER A 16 5.67 -17.55 1.85
N PRO A 17 4.88 -18.55 2.22
CA PRO A 17 3.63 -18.80 1.51
C PRO A 17 2.64 -17.68 1.77
N GLY A 18 1.86 -17.37 0.72
CA GLY A 18 0.84 -16.35 0.83
C GLY A 18 1.34 -14.97 0.48
N ILE A 19 0.42 -14.05 0.44
CA ILE A 19 0.68 -12.67 0.07
C ILE A 19 0.44 -11.80 1.29
N LYS A 20 1.42 -10.98 1.63
CA LYS A 20 1.25 -10.00 2.69
C LYS A 20 0.59 -8.77 2.12
N HIS A 21 -0.33 -8.21 2.87
CA HIS A 21 -1.17 -7.14 2.37
C HIS A 21 -1.36 -6.08 3.45
N ILE A 22 -1.20 -4.84 3.05
CA ILE A 22 -1.41 -3.69 3.92
C ILE A 22 -2.28 -2.71 3.16
N SER A 23 -3.20 -2.06 3.86
CA SER A 23 -3.99 -0.99 3.27
C SER A 23 -3.97 0.22 4.18
N GLU A 24 -4.02 1.38 3.58
CA GLU A 24 -3.97 2.64 4.30
C GLU A 24 -4.91 3.63 3.62
N ILE A 25 -5.67 4.37 4.40
CA ILE A 25 -6.62 5.34 3.87
C ILE A 25 -5.96 6.71 3.81
N THR A 26 -6.06 7.36 2.66
CA THR A 26 -5.61 8.73 2.48
C THR A 26 -6.78 9.56 2.00
N TYR A 27 -6.69 10.87 2.20
CA TYR A 27 -7.80 11.76 1.92
C TYR A 27 -7.59 12.64 0.69
N SER A 28 -6.51 12.46 -0.02
CA SER A 28 -6.29 13.12 -1.30
C SER A 28 -5.50 12.20 -2.21
N GLU A 29 -5.69 12.39 -3.51
CA GLU A 29 -4.96 11.62 -4.50
C GLU A 29 -3.47 11.88 -4.39
N GLN A 30 -3.11 13.12 -4.20
CA GLN A 30 -1.70 13.48 -4.11
C GLN A 30 -1.03 12.80 -2.92
N GLU A 31 -1.70 12.77 -1.79
CA GLU A 31 -1.18 12.10 -0.61
C GLU A 31 -0.96 10.61 -0.88
N CYS A 32 -1.93 9.98 -1.55
CA CYS A 32 -1.83 8.57 -1.89
C CYS A 32 -0.66 8.30 -2.82
N LEU A 33 -0.47 9.15 -3.82
CA LEU A 33 0.62 8.99 -4.78
C LEU A 33 1.99 9.17 -4.13
N VAL A 34 2.11 10.13 -3.21
CA VAL A 34 3.35 10.33 -2.49
C VAL A 34 3.66 9.11 -1.62
N LYS A 35 2.66 8.60 -0.91
CA LYS A 35 2.85 7.44 -0.07
C LYS A 35 3.13 6.18 -0.90
N LYS A 36 2.53 6.08 -2.08
CA LYS A 36 2.81 4.99 -3.00
C LYS A 36 4.28 4.96 -3.37
N GLU A 37 4.84 6.11 -3.70
CA GLU A 37 6.24 6.19 -4.05
C GLU A 37 7.13 5.83 -2.87
N LEU A 38 6.81 6.33 -1.69
CA LEU A 38 7.56 6.02 -0.48
C LEU A 38 7.53 4.53 -0.16
N LYS A 39 6.37 3.90 -0.29
CA LYS A 39 6.25 2.46 -0.03
C LYS A 39 7.08 1.66 -1.01
N SER A 40 7.13 2.07 -2.28
CA SER A 40 7.95 1.40 -3.27
C SER A 40 9.43 1.47 -2.90
N VAL A 41 9.90 2.66 -2.53
CA VAL A 41 11.29 2.84 -2.15
C VAL A 41 11.62 2.03 -0.89
N PHE A 42 10.76 2.08 0.11
CA PHE A 42 10.97 1.33 1.34
C PHE A 42 11.02 -0.17 1.10
N THR A 43 10.14 -0.67 0.25
CA THR A 43 10.10 -2.09 -0.05
C THR A 43 11.38 -2.53 -0.72
N GLU A 44 11.87 -1.75 -1.69
CA GLU A 44 13.09 -2.08 -2.38
C GLU A 44 14.30 -2.04 -1.45
N GLN A 45 14.38 -1.02 -0.60
CA GLN A 45 15.48 -0.91 0.34
C GLN A 45 15.46 -2.02 1.38
N TRP A 46 14.27 -2.38 1.84
CA TRP A 46 14.12 -3.45 2.79
C TRP A 46 14.58 -4.77 2.20
N ALA A 47 14.24 -5.03 0.94
CA ALA A 47 14.66 -6.26 0.28
C ALA A 47 16.17 -6.32 0.13
N LEU A 48 16.79 -5.20 -0.25
CA LEU A 48 18.24 -5.14 -0.37
C LEU A 48 18.92 -5.38 0.97
N LYS A 49 18.37 -4.81 2.02
CA LYS A 49 18.94 -4.93 3.36
C LYS A 49 18.89 -6.37 3.88
N ASN A 50 17.90 -7.13 3.44
CA ASN A 50 17.69 -8.49 3.90
C ASN A 50 18.11 -9.52 2.88
N ASP A 51 18.86 -9.11 1.86
CA ASP A 51 19.40 -10.00 0.81
C ASP A 51 18.31 -10.80 0.10
N ILE A 52 17.16 -10.19 -0.10
CA ILE A 52 16.07 -10.81 -0.82
C ILE A 52 16.23 -10.47 -2.30
N GLU A 53 16.57 -11.46 -3.11
CA GLU A 53 16.84 -11.22 -4.52
C GLU A 53 15.60 -11.32 -5.38
N GLN A 54 14.68 -12.18 -5.01
CA GLN A 54 13.47 -12.38 -5.79
C GLN A 54 12.27 -12.16 -4.90
N PHE A 55 11.49 -11.16 -5.26
CA PHE A 55 10.24 -10.88 -4.57
C PHE A 55 9.34 -10.13 -5.53
N TYR A 56 8.05 -10.18 -5.25
CA TYR A 56 7.08 -9.45 -6.03
C TYR A 56 6.33 -8.52 -5.10
N TYR A 57 6.16 -7.29 -5.54
CA TYR A 57 5.32 -6.37 -4.79
C TYR A 57 4.52 -5.50 -5.75
N GLU A 58 3.39 -5.03 -5.26
CA GLU A 58 2.53 -4.15 -6.02
C GLU A 58 1.96 -3.10 -5.09
N VAL A 59 1.95 -1.85 -5.53
CA VAL A 59 1.41 -0.74 -4.76
C VAL A 59 0.39 -0.04 -5.63
N LYS A 60 -0.83 0.13 -5.13
CA LYS A 60 -1.92 0.72 -5.89
C LYS A 60 -2.64 1.77 -5.08
N CYS A 61 -3.08 2.84 -5.75
CA CYS A 61 -3.98 3.83 -5.19
C CYS A 61 -5.33 3.66 -5.86
N VAL A 62 -6.36 3.41 -5.06
CA VAL A 62 -7.71 3.20 -5.56
C VAL A 62 -8.63 4.23 -4.93
N GLN A 63 -9.35 4.96 -5.77
CA GLN A 63 -10.35 5.90 -5.27
C GLN A 63 -11.61 5.15 -4.87
N THR A 64 -12.15 5.49 -3.72
CA THR A 64 -13.38 4.90 -3.26
C THR A 64 -14.16 5.93 -2.44
N MET A 65 -15.34 5.53 -2.01
CA MET A 65 -16.17 6.37 -1.19
C MET A 65 -16.33 5.74 0.19
N MET A 66 -16.35 6.59 1.20
CA MET A 66 -16.53 6.14 2.56
C MET A 66 -17.71 6.85 3.17
N PHE A 67 -18.55 6.11 3.86
CA PHE A 67 -19.70 6.70 4.52
C PHE A 67 -19.26 7.46 5.76
N ASP A 68 -20.00 8.51 5.99
CA ASP A 68 -19.84 9.37 7.13
C ASP A 68 -20.64 8.76 8.27
N GLN A 69 -20.01 8.09 9.20
CA GLN A 69 -20.78 7.29 10.15
C GLN A 69 -20.63 7.68 11.59
N TYR A 70 -19.94 8.71 11.84
CA TYR A 70 -19.70 9.08 13.22
C TYR A 70 -20.90 9.69 13.91
N LYS A 71 -21.91 9.92 13.21
CA LYS A 71 -23.06 10.58 13.78
C LYS A 71 -24.00 9.67 14.51
N THR A 72 -23.81 8.47 14.51
CA THR A 72 -24.74 7.56 15.18
C THR A 72 -24.91 7.85 16.64
#